data_6a71e6a0ff1f5cbb72f578c68e6f1335
#
_entry.id   6a71e6a0ff1f5cbb72f578c68e6f1335
#
_cell.length_a   1.000
_cell.length_b   1.000
_cell.length_c   1.000
_cell.angle_alpha   90.00
_cell.angle_beta   90.00
_cell.angle_gamma   90.00
#
_symmetry.space_group_name_H-M   'P 1'
#
loop_
_entity.id
_entity.type
_entity.pdbx_description
1 polymer ?
#
loop_
_entity_poly.entity_id
_entity_poly.type
_entity_poly.pdbx_seq_one_letter_code
_entity_poly.pdbx_strand_id
1 'polypeptide(L)'
;MYKRQLRQADSVDRPRRRELMDLYADVMLDALLTSQIEQRIGRTLSLEFSLKDASGKVDEEATRTLSSAVWFPLLIRYMLESVFYGHSLVEFSTSETDGIGVTLIPRQNVVPEQGLLLYDSTADEGAYYRELREYGTYVVEFGAPGNYGLLNKAVPHALFKKFAHSCWSELCEIYGIPPRYIKTNTQDPAMLDRAEDMLRDMGSAAYFIIDTTEEFQFAQGVSTNGDVYNNLISLCNSEMSLLISGAQIGQDTKNGNRSKEEVGVKQLEKYVNSDKRQVEDWMNSIVLPALFRIGFLPDGLRFSFNSEEDTGQLWERTAQAMQYYEIDPTWIKDKFGIEVTGKRSSGQEGFFGSAPKENRG
;
A
#
# COMPACT_ATOMS: atom_id res chain seq x y z
N MET A 1 -21.92 -9.12 8.95
CA MET A 1 -21.80 -9.03 7.49
C MET A 1 -20.52 -9.72 7.01
N TYR A 2 -19.34 -9.28 7.35
CA TYR A 2 -18.04 -9.86 6.94
C TYR A 2 -17.92 -11.39 7.06
N LYS A 3 -18.32 -11.99 8.18
CA LYS A 3 -18.26 -13.45 8.37
C LYS A 3 -19.12 -14.24 7.38
N ARG A 4 -20.17 -13.64 6.84
CA ARG A 4 -21.04 -14.29 5.83
C ARG A 4 -20.32 -14.33 4.48
N GLN A 5 -19.74 -13.23 4.04
CA GLN A 5 -19.00 -13.14 2.78
C GLN A 5 -17.83 -14.12 2.75
N LEU A 6 -17.07 -14.18 3.86
CA LEU A 6 -15.97 -15.14 3.97
C LEU A 6 -16.46 -16.59 3.92
N ARG A 7 -17.52 -16.93 4.65
CA ARG A 7 -18.10 -18.28 4.61
C ARG A 7 -18.61 -18.69 3.23
N GLN A 8 -19.12 -17.73 2.45
CA GLN A 8 -19.57 -17.99 1.09
C GLN A 8 -18.38 -18.23 0.16
N ALA A 9 -17.30 -17.49 0.31
CA ALA A 9 -16.06 -17.70 -0.45
C ALA A 9 -15.40 -19.04 -0.08
N ASP A 10 -15.53 -19.46 1.19
CA ASP A 10 -14.94 -20.68 1.77
C ASP A 10 -15.88 -21.90 1.71
N SER A 11 -16.97 -21.79 0.94
CA SER A 11 -17.92 -22.91 0.78
C SER A 11 -17.28 -24.07 0.02
N VAL A 12 -17.40 -25.28 0.55
CA VAL A 12 -16.83 -26.50 -0.05
C VAL A 12 -17.57 -26.84 -1.36
N ASP A 13 -18.90 -26.76 -1.33
CA ASP A 13 -19.73 -27.20 -2.46
C ASP A 13 -19.84 -26.12 -3.53
N ARG A 14 -19.97 -24.86 -3.10
CA ARG A 14 -20.26 -23.75 -4.00
C ARG A 14 -19.54 -22.46 -3.58
N PRO A 15 -18.20 -22.41 -3.70
CA PRO A 15 -17.45 -21.21 -3.36
C PRO A 15 -17.84 -20.07 -4.30
N ARG A 16 -17.95 -18.84 -3.75
CA ARG A 16 -18.27 -17.63 -4.51
C ARG A 16 -17.53 -16.45 -3.89
N ARG A 17 -16.71 -15.78 -4.69
CA ARG A 17 -15.88 -14.66 -4.21
C ARG A 17 -16.51 -13.28 -4.44
N ARG A 18 -17.63 -13.19 -5.17
CA ARG A 18 -18.26 -11.90 -5.52
C ARG A 18 -18.47 -11.00 -4.31
N GLU A 19 -19.24 -11.46 -3.31
CA GLU A 19 -19.54 -10.63 -2.12
C GLU A 19 -18.27 -10.27 -1.32
N LEU A 20 -17.25 -11.11 -1.37
CA LEU A 20 -15.96 -10.83 -0.73
C LEU A 20 -15.19 -9.75 -1.50
N MET A 21 -15.20 -9.79 -2.84
CA MET A 21 -14.57 -8.75 -3.67
C MET A 21 -15.28 -7.41 -3.57
N ASP A 22 -16.62 -7.40 -3.49
CA ASP A 22 -17.39 -6.19 -3.24
C ASP A 22 -17.02 -5.56 -1.89
N LEU A 23 -16.85 -6.41 -0.85
CA LEU A 23 -16.38 -5.95 0.45
C LEU A 23 -14.95 -5.39 0.39
N TYR A 24 -14.06 -5.99 -0.40
CA TYR A 24 -12.70 -5.46 -0.59
C TYR A 24 -12.71 -4.12 -1.31
N ALA A 25 -13.61 -3.92 -2.29
CA ALA A 25 -13.79 -2.63 -2.92
C ALA A 25 -14.21 -1.54 -1.91
N ASP A 26 -15.13 -1.87 -0.99
CA ASP A 26 -15.52 -0.97 0.11
C ASP A 26 -14.36 -0.66 1.06
N VAL A 27 -13.54 -1.65 1.38
CA VAL A 27 -12.39 -1.52 2.28
C VAL A 27 -11.27 -0.68 1.63
N MET A 28 -11.09 -0.81 0.32
CA MET A 28 -10.14 -0.01 -0.46
C MET A 28 -10.50 1.47 -0.59
N LEU A 29 -11.68 1.89 -0.13
CA LEU A 29 -12.00 3.32 0.03
C LEU A 29 -11.25 3.96 1.22
N ASP A 30 -10.62 3.18 2.09
CA ASP A 30 -9.79 3.70 3.17
C ASP A 30 -8.49 4.29 2.61
N ALA A 31 -8.32 5.60 2.78
CA ALA A 31 -7.20 6.34 2.19
C ALA A 31 -5.82 5.86 2.71
N LEU A 32 -5.72 5.50 4.00
CA LEU A 32 -4.45 5.01 4.56
C LEU A 32 -4.11 3.64 3.97
N LEU A 33 -5.07 2.72 3.97
CA LEU A 33 -4.87 1.36 3.46
C LEU A 33 -4.45 1.39 1.98
N THR A 34 -5.17 2.15 1.17
CA THR A 34 -4.87 2.32 -0.26
C THR A 34 -3.49 2.92 -0.47
N SER A 35 -3.15 3.99 0.26
CA SER A 35 -1.82 4.62 0.17
C SER A 35 -0.69 3.64 0.51
N GLN A 36 -0.86 2.82 1.53
CA GLN A 36 0.15 1.84 1.96
C GLN A 36 0.34 0.72 0.92
N ILE A 37 -0.75 0.23 0.33
CA ILE A 37 -0.72 -0.76 -0.74
C ILE A 37 -0.03 -0.17 -1.98
N GLU A 38 -0.42 1.03 -2.41
CA GLU A 38 0.17 1.70 -3.57
C GLU A 38 1.66 2.01 -3.38
N GLN A 39 2.07 2.41 -2.18
CA GLN A 39 3.49 2.59 -1.87
C GLN A 39 4.29 1.29 -2.01
N ARG A 40 3.76 0.17 -1.51
CA ARG A 40 4.44 -1.13 -1.57
C ARG A 40 4.53 -1.63 -3.00
N ILE A 41 3.45 -1.55 -3.78
CA ILE A 41 3.42 -1.90 -5.19
C ILE A 41 4.35 -0.98 -6.00
N GLY A 42 4.25 0.34 -5.79
CA GLY A 42 5.03 1.35 -6.51
C GLY A 42 6.54 1.19 -6.33
N ARG A 43 6.99 0.84 -5.12
CA ARG A 43 8.41 0.55 -4.87
C ARG A 43 8.91 -0.66 -5.66
N THR A 44 8.11 -1.72 -5.77
CA THR A 44 8.50 -2.89 -6.59
C THR A 44 8.48 -2.56 -8.08
N LEU A 45 7.50 -1.77 -8.54
CA LEU A 45 7.41 -1.33 -9.94
C LEU A 45 8.54 -0.39 -10.36
N SER A 46 9.14 0.35 -9.43
CA SER A 46 10.27 1.25 -9.72
C SER A 46 11.62 0.55 -9.85
N LEU A 47 11.70 -0.75 -9.54
CA LEU A 47 12.95 -1.50 -9.62
C LEU A 47 13.30 -1.81 -11.07
N GLU A 48 14.56 -1.61 -11.41
CA GLU A 48 15.11 -2.04 -12.69
C GLU A 48 15.29 -3.55 -12.72
N PHE A 49 15.17 -4.12 -13.91
CA PHE A 49 15.33 -5.56 -14.13
C PHE A 49 16.18 -5.85 -15.36
N SER A 50 16.63 -7.08 -15.49
CA SER A 50 17.31 -7.59 -16.65
C SER A 50 16.86 -9.01 -16.99
N LEU A 51 16.83 -9.33 -18.26
CA LEU A 51 16.69 -10.69 -18.76
C LEU A 51 18.09 -11.26 -19.05
N LYS A 52 18.37 -12.45 -18.53
CA LYS A 52 19.64 -13.13 -18.67
C LYS A 52 19.45 -14.42 -19.46
N ASP A 53 20.40 -14.75 -20.32
CA ASP A 53 20.46 -16.01 -21.02
C ASP A 53 20.87 -17.17 -20.08
N ALA A 54 20.91 -18.39 -20.63
CA ALA A 54 21.32 -19.57 -19.88
C ALA A 54 22.78 -19.52 -19.38
N SER A 55 23.63 -18.65 -19.93
CA SER A 55 25.01 -18.43 -19.49
C SER A 55 25.10 -17.40 -18.35
N GLY A 56 23.98 -16.72 -18.01
CA GLY A 56 23.91 -15.67 -17.02
C GLY A 56 24.28 -14.28 -17.58
N LYS A 57 24.51 -14.15 -18.88
CA LYS A 57 24.77 -12.87 -19.53
C LYS A 57 23.45 -12.15 -19.81
N VAL A 58 23.43 -10.83 -19.65
CA VAL A 58 22.26 -10.00 -19.96
C VAL A 58 21.99 -10.02 -21.46
N ASP A 59 20.77 -10.35 -21.81
CA ASP A 59 20.21 -10.17 -23.15
C ASP A 59 19.57 -8.78 -23.22
N GLU A 60 20.30 -7.85 -23.82
CA GLU A 60 19.89 -6.45 -23.89
C GLU A 60 18.69 -6.22 -24.83
N GLU A 61 18.57 -7.02 -25.92
CA GLU A 61 17.46 -6.90 -26.85
C GLU A 61 16.16 -7.36 -26.21
N ALA A 62 16.16 -8.55 -25.61
CA ALA A 62 15.01 -9.06 -24.88
C ALA A 62 14.63 -8.17 -23.69
N THR A 63 15.62 -7.67 -22.95
CA THR A 63 15.39 -6.73 -21.83
C THR A 63 14.73 -5.44 -22.32
N ARG A 64 15.24 -4.85 -23.42
CA ARG A 64 14.66 -3.65 -24.04
C ARG A 64 13.26 -3.90 -24.54
N THR A 65 13.01 -5.02 -25.20
CA THR A 65 11.68 -5.41 -25.70
C THR A 65 10.68 -5.46 -24.58
N LEU A 66 11.02 -6.10 -23.45
CA LEU A 66 10.10 -6.21 -22.31
C LEU A 66 9.96 -4.88 -21.56
N SER A 67 11.04 -4.11 -21.37
CA SER A 67 11.00 -2.84 -20.66
C SER A 67 10.23 -1.74 -21.40
N SER A 68 10.20 -1.80 -22.74
CA SER A 68 9.44 -0.86 -23.57
C SER A 68 7.96 -1.23 -23.72
N ALA A 69 7.58 -2.43 -23.26
CA ALA A 69 6.19 -2.90 -23.35
C ALA A 69 5.29 -2.19 -22.34
N VAL A 70 4.34 -1.38 -22.83
CA VAL A 70 3.41 -0.59 -22.00
C VAL A 70 2.58 -1.45 -21.04
N TRP A 71 2.27 -2.67 -21.42
CA TRP A 71 1.51 -3.62 -20.61
C TRP A 71 2.32 -4.27 -19.48
N PHE A 72 3.64 -4.25 -19.52
CA PHE A 72 4.49 -4.98 -18.59
C PHE A 72 4.39 -4.47 -17.14
N PRO A 73 4.44 -3.17 -16.86
CA PRO A 73 4.20 -2.66 -15.49
C PRO A 73 2.81 -3.03 -14.96
N LEU A 74 1.81 -3.11 -15.84
CA LEU A 74 0.45 -3.51 -15.46
C LEU A 74 0.39 -4.99 -15.09
N LEU A 75 1.12 -5.86 -15.80
CA LEU A 75 1.25 -7.26 -15.43
C LEU A 75 1.87 -7.44 -14.03
N ILE A 76 2.99 -6.75 -13.76
CA ILE A 76 3.62 -6.80 -12.42
C ILE A 76 2.64 -6.30 -11.35
N ARG A 77 1.87 -5.25 -11.64
CA ARG A 77 0.82 -4.77 -10.74
C ARG A 77 -0.19 -5.88 -10.43
N TYR A 78 -0.72 -6.58 -11.44
CA TYR A 78 -1.69 -7.66 -11.25
C TYR A 78 -1.11 -8.86 -10.48
N MET A 79 0.17 -9.16 -10.67
CA MET A 79 0.90 -10.13 -9.86
C MET A 79 0.92 -9.71 -8.38
N LEU A 80 1.34 -8.47 -8.09
CA LEU A 80 1.43 -7.95 -6.74
C LEU A 80 0.06 -7.80 -6.07
N GLU A 81 -0.96 -7.41 -6.82
CA GLU A 81 -2.33 -7.35 -6.32
C GLU A 81 -2.84 -8.71 -5.84
N SER A 82 -2.33 -9.83 -6.39
CA SER A 82 -2.71 -11.16 -5.88
C SER A 82 -2.29 -11.39 -4.42
N VAL A 83 -1.28 -10.68 -3.92
CA VAL A 83 -0.88 -10.71 -2.50
C VAL A 83 -1.96 -10.09 -1.62
N PHE A 84 -2.62 -9.04 -2.11
CA PHE A 84 -3.64 -8.30 -1.37
C PHE A 84 -5.03 -8.92 -1.52
N TYR A 85 -5.39 -9.35 -2.73
CA TYR A 85 -6.70 -9.94 -3.04
C TYR A 85 -6.71 -11.48 -2.94
N GLY A 86 -5.53 -12.10 -2.84
CA GLY A 86 -5.35 -13.55 -2.75
C GLY A 86 -5.21 -14.26 -4.09
N HIS A 87 -5.69 -13.66 -5.19
CA HIS A 87 -5.68 -14.26 -6.51
C HIS A 87 -5.77 -13.20 -7.62
N SER A 88 -5.11 -13.46 -8.75
CA SER A 88 -5.27 -12.71 -9.99
C SER A 88 -5.24 -13.69 -11.18
N LEU A 89 -6.27 -13.66 -12.01
CA LEU A 89 -6.31 -14.35 -13.29
C LEU A 89 -6.16 -13.30 -14.38
N VAL A 90 -5.15 -13.49 -15.24
CA VAL A 90 -4.74 -12.50 -16.23
C VAL A 90 -4.77 -13.12 -17.62
N GLU A 91 -5.29 -12.37 -18.56
CA GLU A 91 -5.35 -12.76 -19.98
C GLU A 91 -4.37 -11.93 -20.80
N PHE A 92 -3.56 -12.61 -21.62
CA PHE A 92 -2.79 -12.00 -22.69
C PHE A 92 -3.63 -11.98 -23.96
N SER A 93 -3.82 -10.80 -24.53
CA SER A 93 -4.43 -10.63 -25.84
C SER A 93 -3.37 -10.26 -26.87
N THR A 94 -3.55 -10.73 -28.12
CA THR A 94 -2.68 -10.35 -29.23
C THR A 94 -3.50 -9.62 -30.28
N SER A 95 -3.00 -8.47 -30.73
CA SER A 95 -3.59 -7.68 -31.80
C SER A 95 -2.55 -7.45 -32.88
N GLU A 96 -2.95 -7.48 -34.13
CA GLU A 96 -2.06 -7.18 -35.27
C GLU A 96 -1.57 -5.72 -35.24
N THR A 97 -2.36 -4.81 -34.64
CA THR A 97 -2.04 -3.37 -34.59
C THR A 97 -1.30 -2.97 -33.33
N ASP A 98 -1.66 -3.55 -32.19
CA ASP A 98 -1.22 -3.06 -30.86
C ASP A 98 -0.26 -4.04 -30.15
N GLY A 99 0.05 -5.19 -30.79
CA GLY A 99 0.91 -6.20 -30.21
C GLY A 99 0.25 -6.98 -29.07
N ILE A 100 0.95 -7.15 -27.95
CA ILE A 100 0.43 -7.84 -26.75
C ILE A 100 -0.25 -6.85 -25.83
N GLY A 101 -1.46 -7.22 -25.37
CA GLY A 101 -2.19 -6.57 -24.28
C GLY A 101 -2.30 -7.49 -23.06
N VAL A 102 -2.54 -6.91 -21.89
CA VAL A 102 -2.73 -7.65 -20.64
C VAL A 102 -3.99 -7.15 -19.95
N THR A 103 -4.89 -8.05 -19.62
CA THR A 103 -6.17 -7.75 -18.98
C THR A 103 -6.34 -8.59 -17.72
N LEU A 104 -6.70 -7.95 -16.61
CA LEU A 104 -7.11 -8.66 -15.41
C LEU A 104 -8.55 -9.13 -15.59
N ILE A 105 -8.77 -10.43 -15.47
CA ILE A 105 -10.12 -10.98 -15.44
C ILE A 105 -10.81 -10.55 -14.15
N PRO A 106 -12.06 -10.05 -14.21
CA PRO A 106 -12.75 -9.55 -13.02
C PRO A 106 -12.77 -10.60 -11.90
N ARG A 107 -12.18 -10.25 -10.74
CA ARG A 107 -12.02 -11.19 -9.62
C ARG A 107 -13.33 -11.74 -9.08
N GLN A 108 -14.44 -11.00 -9.27
CA GLN A 108 -15.80 -11.43 -8.88
C GLN A 108 -16.27 -12.64 -9.69
N ASN A 109 -15.74 -12.81 -10.91
CA ASN A 109 -16.12 -13.92 -11.81
C ASN A 109 -15.22 -15.15 -11.62
N VAL A 110 -14.12 -15.02 -10.89
CA VAL A 110 -13.13 -16.11 -10.74
C VAL A 110 -13.38 -16.85 -9.44
N VAL A 111 -13.43 -18.19 -9.53
CA VAL A 111 -13.51 -19.12 -8.40
C VAL A 111 -12.24 -19.98 -8.40
N PRO A 112 -11.16 -19.50 -7.79
CA PRO A 112 -9.85 -20.17 -7.84
C PRO A 112 -9.85 -21.55 -7.20
N GLU A 113 -10.73 -21.77 -6.20
CA GLU A 113 -10.89 -23.05 -5.50
C GLU A 113 -11.23 -24.18 -6.46
N GLN A 114 -12.05 -23.89 -7.47
CA GLN A 114 -12.51 -24.85 -8.47
C GLN A 114 -11.81 -24.67 -9.83
N GLY A 115 -11.01 -23.63 -10.01
CA GLY A 115 -10.46 -23.26 -11.33
C GLY A 115 -11.56 -22.85 -12.32
N LEU A 116 -12.67 -22.26 -11.83
CA LEU A 116 -13.86 -21.91 -12.59
C LEU A 116 -13.89 -20.40 -12.87
N LEU A 117 -14.10 -20.04 -14.12
CA LEU A 117 -14.41 -18.68 -14.57
C LEU A 117 -15.90 -18.62 -14.91
N LEU A 118 -16.66 -17.86 -14.15
CA LEU A 118 -18.09 -17.67 -14.36
C LEU A 118 -18.34 -16.73 -15.53
N TYR A 119 -19.35 -17.02 -16.36
CA TYR A 119 -19.77 -16.14 -17.45
C TYR A 119 -20.26 -14.79 -16.96
N ASP A 120 -20.89 -14.77 -15.80
CA ASP A 120 -21.29 -13.59 -15.06
C ASP A 120 -21.08 -13.83 -13.56
N SER A 121 -20.78 -12.79 -12.78
CA SER A 121 -20.54 -12.90 -11.33
C SER A 121 -21.73 -13.47 -10.53
N THR A 122 -22.93 -13.49 -11.13
CA THR A 122 -24.16 -14.06 -10.55
C THR A 122 -24.49 -15.45 -11.10
N ALA A 123 -23.84 -15.86 -12.20
CA ALA A 123 -24.09 -17.14 -12.84
C ALA A 123 -23.59 -18.31 -11.99
N ASP A 124 -24.19 -19.45 -12.22
CA ASP A 124 -23.75 -20.72 -11.65
C ASP A 124 -22.84 -21.49 -12.57
N GLU A 125 -22.87 -21.18 -13.85
CA GLU A 125 -22.14 -21.83 -14.90
C GLU A 125 -20.95 -20.97 -15.37
N GLY A 126 -19.93 -21.64 -15.86
CA GLY A 126 -18.72 -21.01 -16.37
C GLY A 126 -17.80 -22.01 -17.06
N ALA A 127 -16.62 -21.58 -17.40
CA ALA A 127 -15.57 -22.41 -17.98
C ALA A 127 -14.51 -22.77 -16.93
N TYR A 128 -14.11 -24.03 -16.89
CA TYR A 128 -12.95 -24.46 -16.08
C TYR A 128 -11.66 -23.97 -16.75
N TYR A 129 -11.16 -22.78 -16.34
CA TYR A 129 -10.08 -22.12 -17.04
C TYR A 129 -8.75 -22.88 -17.01
N ARG A 130 -8.52 -23.73 -15.98
CA ARG A 130 -7.32 -24.60 -15.93
C ARG A 130 -7.35 -25.75 -16.95
N GLU A 131 -8.54 -26.07 -17.50
CA GLU A 131 -8.73 -27.10 -18.53
C GLU A 131 -8.70 -26.51 -19.95
N LEU A 132 -8.69 -25.18 -20.08
CA LEU A 132 -8.62 -24.51 -21.37
C LEU A 132 -7.24 -24.69 -22.01
N ARG A 133 -7.19 -24.80 -23.33
CA ARG A 133 -5.96 -24.88 -24.09
C ARG A 133 -5.07 -23.64 -23.91
N GLU A 134 -5.68 -22.52 -23.67
CA GLU A 134 -5.09 -21.20 -23.47
C GLU A 134 -4.38 -21.07 -22.11
N TYR A 135 -4.72 -21.94 -21.14
CA TYR A 135 -4.13 -21.90 -19.80
C TYR A 135 -2.62 -22.18 -19.83
N GLY A 136 -1.86 -21.35 -19.14
CA GLY A 136 -0.40 -21.37 -19.15
C GLY A 136 0.24 -20.77 -20.41
N THR A 137 -0.57 -20.18 -21.32
CA THR A 137 -0.11 -19.45 -22.50
C THR A 137 -0.76 -18.07 -22.54
N TYR A 138 -2.02 -18.00 -22.91
CA TYR A 138 -2.77 -16.75 -22.96
C TYR A 138 -3.47 -16.43 -21.65
N VAL A 139 -3.75 -17.41 -20.81
CA VAL A 139 -4.34 -17.24 -19.49
C VAL A 139 -3.35 -17.71 -18.42
N VAL A 140 -2.98 -16.81 -17.52
CA VAL A 140 -2.02 -17.07 -16.45
C VAL A 140 -2.62 -16.71 -15.10
N GLU A 141 -2.23 -17.44 -14.08
CA GLU A 141 -2.81 -17.36 -12.73
C GLU A 141 -1.71 -17.02 -11.71
N PHE A 142 -2.01 -16.08 -10.82
CA PHE A 142 -1.15 -15.67 -9.71
C PHE A 142 -1.90 -15.79 -8.38
N GLY A 143 -1.21 -16.18 -7.32
CA GLY A 143 -1.81 -16.48 -6.03
C GLY A 143 -2.12 -17.97 -5.88
N ALA A 144 -3.00 -18.31 -4.94
CA ALA A 144 -3.35 -19.70 -4.65
C ALA A 144 -4.83 -19.86 -4.31
N PRO A 145 -5.44 -21.01 -4.65
CA PRO A 145 -6.77 -21.38 -4.16
C PRO A 145 -6.82 -21.30 -2.62
N GLY A 146 -7.94 -20.82 -2.08
CA GLY A 146 -8.11 -20.65 -0.63
C GLY A 146 -7.33 -19.50 0.00
N ASN A 147 -6.51 -18.79 -0.77
CA ASN A 147 -5.89 -17.55 -0.32
C ASN A 147 -6.86 -16.37 -0.51
N TYR A 148 -7.14 -15.65 0.56
CA TYR A 148 -8.02 -14.48 0.54
C TYR A 148 -7.24 -13.16 0.63
N GLY A 149 -5.91 -13.23 0.61
CA GLY A 149 -5.02 -12.06 0.61
C GLY A 149 -4.97 -11.28 1.92
N LEU A 150 -4.18 -10.22 1.89
CA LEU A 150 -4.01 -9.35 3.06
C LEU A 150 -5.26 -8.50 3.33
N LEU A 151 -6.04 -8.15 2.30
CA LEU A 151 -7.28 -7.39 2.47
C LEU A 151 -8.26 -8.10 3.39
N ASN A 152 -8.33 -9.43 3.36
CA ASN A 152 -9.15 -10.20 4.29
C ASN A 152 -8.85 -9.87 5.76
N LYS A 153 -7.58 -9.65 6.08
CA LYS A 153 -7.14 -9.29 7.44
C LYS A 153 -7.34 -7.81 7.75
N ALA A 154 -7.35 -6.95 6.74
CA ALA A 154 -7.59 -5.50 6.88
C ALA A 154 -9.08 -5.18 7.10
N VAL A 155 -10.01 -6.02 6.61
CA VAL A 155 -11.46 -5.79 6.67
C VAL A 155 -11.96 -5.35 8.06
N PRO A 156 -11.65 -6.05 9.18
CA PRO A 156 -12.17 -5.65 10.50
C PRO A 156 -11.76 -4.22 10.87
N HIS A 157 -10.50 -3.87 10.63
CA HIS A 157 -9.94 -2.58 11.00
C HIS A 157 -10.53 -1.44 10.16
N ALA A 158 -10.68 -1.64 8.86
CA ALA A 158 -11.31 -0.65 7.97
C ALA A 158 -12.79 -0.44 8.31
N LEU A 159 -13.53 -1.51 8.62
CA LEU A 159 -14.94 -1.41 9.04
C LEU A 159 -15.09 -0.70 10.39
N PHE A 160 -14.26 -1.00 11.37
CA PHE A 160 -14.28 -0.31 12.66
C PHE A 160 -13.91 1.17 12.52
N LYS A 161 -12.93 1.49 11.68
CA LYS A 161 -12.56 2.87 11.38
C LYS A 161 -13.73 3.62 10.72
N LYS A 162 -14.37 3.03 9.70
CA LYS A 162 -15.54 3.60 9.02
C LYS A 162 -16.68 3.85 10.03
N PHE A 163 -16.94 2.90 10.91
CA PHE A 163 -17.94 3.05 11.98
C PHE A 163 -17.57 4.16 12.95
N ALA A 164 -16.32 4.24 13.40
CA ALA A 164 -15.85 5.30 14.28
C ALA A 164 -16.02 6.70 13.67
N HIS A 165 -15.70 6.85 12.38
CA HIS A 165 -15.92 8.11 11.64
C HIS A 165 -17.41 8.47 11.58
N SER A 166 -18.29 7.50 11.31
CA SER A 166 -19.74 7.74 11.28
C SER A 166 -20.26 8.23 12.63
N CYS A 167 -19.92 7.52 13.72
CA CYS A 167 -20.32 7.92 15.07
C CYS A 167 -19.73 9.26 15.50
N TRP A 168 -18.48 9.55 15.09
CA TRP A 168 -17.85 10.84 15.37
C TRP A 168 -18.54 11.98 14.62
N SER A 169 -18.90 11.77 13.36
CA SER A 169 -19.68 12.74 12.57
C SER A 169 -21.04 13.02 13.22
N GLU A 170 -21.75 11.99 13.67
CA GLU A 170 -23.01 12.14 14.40
C GLU A 170 -22.84 12.90 15.72
N LEU A 171 -21.77 12.60 16.47
CA LEU A 171 -21.42 13.35 17.68
C LEU A 171 -21.19 14.83 17.37
N CYS A 172 -20.47 15.14 16.29
CA CYS A 172 -20.22 16.53 15.87
C CYS A 172 -21.51 17.24 15.46
N GLU A 173 -22.47 16.53 14.84
CA GLU A 173 -23.77 17.10 14.47
C GLU A 173 -24.58 17.42 15.74
N ILE A 174 -24.63 16.51 16.71
CA ILE A 174 -25.42 16.68 17.93
C ILE A 174 -24.81 17.76 18.85
N TYR A 175 -23.48 17.77 19.01
CA TYR A 175 -22.80 18.65 19.99
C TYR A 175 -22.10 19.84 19.36
N GLY A 176 -21.90 19.87 18.05
CA GLY A 176 -21.28 20.98 17.32
C GLY A 176 -22.16 22.24 17.30
N ILE A 177 -23.47 22.06 17.37
CA ILE A 177 -24.45 23.13 17.54
C ILE A 177 -25.31 22.75 18.74
N PRO A 178 -24.89 23.10 19.97
CA PRO A 178 -25.64 22.72 21.17
C PRO A 178 -27.03 23.34 21.13
N PRO A 179 -28.07 22.56 21.39
CA PRO A 179 -29.43 23.08 21.44
C PRO A 179 -29.52 24.17 22.48
N ARG A 180 -30.22 25.22 22.14
CA ARG A 180 -30.43 26.37 23.00
C ARG A 180 -31.69 26.16 23.80
N TYR A 181 -31.71 26.64 25.04
CA TYR A 181 -32.94 26.63 25.80
C TYR A 181 -33.07 27.91 26.61
N ILE A 182 -34.30 28.32 26.85
CA ILE A 182 -34.66 29.42 27.73
C ILE A 182 -35.59 28.88 28.81
N LYS A 183 -35.29 29.24 30.05
CA LYS A 183 -36.20 29.04 31.18
C LYS A 183 -37.15 30.25 31.33
N THR A 184 -38.43 30.01 31.22
CA THR A 184 -39.43 31.04 31.37
C THR A 184 -40.66 30.49 32.08
N ASN A 185 -41.53 31.38 32.57
CA ASN A 185 -42.83 30.94 33.11
C ASN A 185 -43.74 30.57 31.90
N THR A 186 -43.91 29.28 31.69
CA THR A 186 -44.71 28.74 30.57
C THR A 186 -46.21 28.94 30.78
N GLN A 187 -46.66 29.35 31.94
CA GLN A 187 -48.03 29.72 32.28
C GLN A 187 -48.40 31.15 31.86
N ASP A 188 -47.43 32.00 31.59
CA ASP A 188 -47.60 33.38 31.12
C ASP A 188 -47.37 33.46 29.59
N PRO A 189 -48.45 33.64 28.79
CA PRO A 189 -48.33 33.72 27.31
C PRO A 189 -47.39 34.81 26.83
N ALA A 190 -47.32 35.96 27.45
CA ALA A 190 -46.45 37.07 27.04
C ALA A 190 -44.98 36.76 27.26
N MET A 191 -44.64 35.99 28.30
CA MET A 191 -43.29 35.54 28.57
C MET A 191 -42.88 34.42 27.60
N LEU A 192 -43.81 33.55 27.25
CA LEU A 192 -43.58 32.46 26.29
C LEU A 192 -43.32 33.01 24.86
N ASP A 193 -44.17 33.92 24.39
CA ASP A 193 -44.00 34.57 23.08
C ASP A 193 -42.67 35.31 22.99
N ARG A 194 -42.28 36.03 24.04
CA ARG A 194 -41.01 36.72 24.08
C ARG A 194 -39.81 35.74 24.03
N ALA A 195 -39.88 34.63 24.75
CA ALA A 195 -38.84 33.60 24.75
C ALA A 195 -38.71 32.93 23.38
N GLU A 196 -39.83 32.69 22.71
CA GLU A 196 -39.87 32.12 21.36
C GLU A 196 -39.24 33.09 20.35
N ASP A 197 -39.59 34.35 20.36
CA ASP A 197 -39.02 35.38 19.49
C ASP A 197 -37.51 35.51 19.72
N MET A 198 -37.03 35.54 20.98
CA MET A 198 -35.60 35.60 21.26
C MET A 198 -34.85 34.36 20.71
N LEU A 199 -35.42 33.17 20.79
CA LEU A 199 -34.79 31.94 20.28
C LEU A 199 -34.81 31.90 18.76
N ARG A 200 -35.86 32.37 18.11
CA ARG A 200 -36.01 32.52 16.66
C ARG A 200 -34.98 33.47 16.07
N ASP A 201 -34.77 34.62 16.72
CA ASP A 201 -33.80 35.64 16.27
C ASP A 201 -32.34 35.14 16.44
N MET A 202 -32.07 34.15 17.26
CA MET A 202 -30.74 33.58 17.45
C MET A 202 -30.32 32.63 16.32
N GLY A 203 -31.18 32.32 15.34
CA GLY A 203 -30.85 31.53 14.14
C GLY A 203 -31.35 30.08 14.18
N SER A 204 -30.92 29.27 13.20
CA SER A 204 -31.49 27.97 12.84
C SER A 204 -31.14 26.78 13.77
N ALA A 205 -30.54 27.02 14.91
CA ALA A 205 -30.26 25.92 15.87
C ALA A 205 -31.55 25.42 16.52
N ALA A 206 -31.64 24.12 16.74
CA ALA A 206 -32.74 23.53 17.50
C ALA A 206 -32.86 24.21 18.88
N TYR A 207 -34.04 24.59 19.28
CA TYR A 207 -34.31 25.22 20.58
C TYR A 207 -35.55 24.62 21.24
N PHE A 208 -35.61 24.78 22.55
CA PHE A 208 -36.79 24.42 23.32
C PHE A 208 -36.93 25.39 24.52
N ILE A 209 -38.16 25.55 24.98
CA ILE A 209 -38.51 26.37 26.10
C ILE A 209 -38.91 25.45 27.23
N ILE A 210 -38.37 25.68 28.43
CA ILE A 210 -38.71 24.91 29.65
C ILE A 210 -39.28 25.84 30.69
N ASP A 211 -40.12 25.28 31.57
CA ASP A 211 -40.64 26.03 32.71
C ASP A 211 -39.56 26.35 33.75
N THR A 212 -39.77 27.41 34.51
CA THR A 212 -38.84 27.81 35.57
C THR A 212 -38.71 26.76 36.68
N THR A 213 -39.66 25.84 36.76
CA THR A 213 -39.67 24.72 37.72
C THR A 213 -39.02 23.45 37.16
N GLU A 214 -38.76 23.41 35.87
CA GLU A 214 -38.09 22.28 35.18
C GLU A 214 -36.60 22.47 35.17
N GLU A 215 -35.83 21.39 35.18
CA GLU A 215 -34.40 21.40 35.03
C GLU A 215 -34.01 20.52 33.83
N PHE A 216 -33.32 21.14 32.86
CA PHE A 216 -32.74 20.44 31.74
C PHE A 216 -31.24 20.30 31.93
N GLN A 217 -30.78 19.08 31.91
CA GLN A 217 -29.35 18.78 31.95
C GLN A 217 -29.05 17.79 30.82
N PHE A 218 -28.00 18.06 30.03
CA PHE A 218 -27.40 17.00 29.23
C PHE A 218 -26.84 15.95 30.21
N ALA A 219 -27.14 14.69 29.95
CA ALA A 219 -26.54 13.61 30.72
C ALA A 219 -25.00 13.80 30.68
N GLN A 220 -24.43 14.18 31.80
CA GLN A 220 -22.99 14.27 32.00
C GLN A 220 -22.44 12.83 32.06
N GLY A 221 -22.33 12.17 30.96
CA GLY A 221 -21.75 10.83 30.85
C GLY A 221 -20.67 10.82 29.82
N VAL A 222 -19.47 10.62 30.25
CA VAL A 222 -18.27 10.36 29.46
C VAL A 222 -17.79 11.56 28.63
N SER A 223 -16.52 11.87 28.77
CA SER A 223 -15.76 12.87 28.02
C SER A 223 -16.23 12.94 26.54
N THR A 224 -16.94 14.03 26.19
CA THR A 224 -17.50 14.28 24.83
C THR A 224 -16.47 14.88 23.88
N ASN A 225 -15.17 14.77 24.19
CA ASN A 225 -14.09 15.39 23.43
C ASN A 225 -13.68 14.63 22.15
N GLY A 226 -14.36 13.54 21.81
CA GLY A 226 -14.04 12.75 20.61
C GLY A 226 -12.80 11.84 20.72
N ASP A 227 -12.05 11.87 21.83
CA ASP A 227 -10.82 11.08 21.99
C ASP A 227 -11.04 9.58 21.83
N VAL A 228 -12.20 9.07 22.24
CA VAL A 228 -12.55 7.64 22.10
C VAL A 228 -12.55 7.25 20.61
N TYR A 229 -13.14 8.07 19.76
CA TYR A 229 -13.20 7.81 18.32
C TYR A 229 -11.81 7.97 17.69
N ASN A 230 -11.09 9.04 18.04
CA ASN A 230 -9.73 9.28 17.56
C ASN A 230 -8.78 8.15 17.94
N ASN A 231 -8.86 7.65 19.16
CA ASN A 231 -8.04 6.53 19.62
C ASN A 231 -8.36 5.24 18.86
N LEU A 232 -9.65 4.96 18.58
CA LEU A 232 -10.05 3.79 17.79
C LEU A 232 -9.57 3.92 16.34
N ILE A 233 -9.71 5.10 15.73
CA ILE A 233 -9.22 5.37 14.37
C ILE A 233 -7.69 5.18 14.32
N SER A 234 -6.96 5.72 15.29
CA SER A 234 -5.51 5.59 15.39
C SER A 234 -5.06 4.15 15.57
N LEU A 235 -5.76 3.37 16.38
CA LEU A 235 -5.51 1.94 16.53
C LEU A 235 -5.72 1.21 15.19
N CYS A 236 -6.85 1.42 14.51
CA CYS A 236 -7.14 0.80 13.22
C CYS A 236 -6.08 1.17 12.17
N ASN A 237 -5.67 2.44 12.13
CA ASN A 237 -4.60 2.91 11.26
C ASN A 237 -3.27 2.19 11.54
N SER A 238 -2.91 2.02 12.81
CA SER A 238 -1.70 1.34 13.22
C SER A 238 -1.70 -0.14 12.81
N GLU A 239 -2.81 -0.83 13.03
CA GLU A 239 -2.96 -2.25 12.67
C GLU A 239 -2.90 -2.45 11.13
N MET A 240 -3.56 -1.59 10.36
CA MET A 240 -3.48 -1.64 8.90
C MET A 240 -2.06 -1.34 8.39
N SER A 241 -1.36 -0.36 8.97
CA SER A 241 0.02 -0.05 8.62
C SER A 241 0.96 -1.22 8.93
N LEU A 242 0.84 -1.85 10.09
CA LEU A 242 1.62 -3.03 10.46
C LEU A 242 1.35 -4.20 9.51
N LEU A 243 0.10 -4.41 9.10
CA LEU A 243 -0.28 -5.48 8.19
C LEU A 243 0.34 -5.31 6.79
N ILE A 244 0.31 -4.09 6.23
CA ILE A 244 0.71 -3.83 4.85
C ILE A 244 2.21 -3.51 4.74
N SER A 245 2.73 -2.66 5.64
CA SER A 245 4.09 -2.11 5.56
C SER A 245 5.04 -2.68 6.63
N GLY A 246 4.51 -3.42 7.60
CA GLY A 246 5.28 -3.96 8.72
C GLY A 246 5.71 -2.91 9.74
N ALA A 247 5.28 -1.65 9.57
CA ALA A 247 5.60 -0.54 10.46
C ALA A 247 4.52 0.54 10.38
N GLN A 248 4.48 1.39 11.40
CA GLN A 248 3.63 2.58 11.41
C GLN A 248 4.33 3.71 10.62
N ILE A 249 4.08 3.77 9.32
CA ILE A 249 4.67 4.76 8.42
C ILE A 249 3.63 5.85 8.11
N GLY A 250 4.05 7.13 8.14
CA GLY A 250 3.19 8.25 7.76
C GLY A 250 2.07 8.57 8.75
N GLN A 251 2.17 8.12 9.99
CA GLN A 251 1.26 8.53 11.07
C GLN A 251 1.89 9.66 11.87
N ASP A 252 1.07 10.68 12.16
CA ASP A 252 1.47 11.84 12.95
C ASP A 252 1.76 11.40 14.39
N THR A 253 3.00 11.04 14.67
CA THR A 253 3.45 10.79 16.02
C THR A 253 3.85 12.12 16.62
N LYS A 254 3.17 12.57 17.68
CA LYS A 254 3.44 13.82 18.42
C LYS A 254 4.92 14.01 18.83
N ASN A 255 5.74 12.98 18.65
CA ASN A 255 7.18 12.96 18.85
C ASN A 255 7.84 12.21 17.69
N GLY A 256 7.76 12.76 16.45
CA GLY A 256 8.42 12.23 15.26
C GLY A 256 9.92 12.09 15.49
N ASN A 257 10.37 10.88 15.79
CA ASN A 257 11.77 10.55 15.91
C ASN A 257 12.22 10.02 14.53
N ARG A 258 13.10 10.73 13.84
CA ARG A 258 13.74 10.34 12.58
C ARG A 258 14.18 8.87 12.58
N SER A 259 14.69 8.39 13.72
CA SER A 259 15.07 6.99 13.91
C SER A 259 13.92 5.99 13.77
N LYS A 260 12.68 6.36 14.15
CA LYS A 260 11.50 5.47 13.98
C LYS A 260 11.06 5.39 12.52
N GLU A 261 11.14 6.50 11.79
CA GLU A 261 10.84 6.53 10.36
C GLU A 261 11.86 5.70 9.57
N GLU A 262 13.16 5.82 9.88
CA GLU A 262 14.20 5.02 9.24
C GLU A 262 14.01 3.51 9.48
N VAL A 263 13.64 3.11 10.70
CA VAL A 263 13.30 1.70 11.01
C VAL A 263 12.07 1.26 10.25
N GLY A 264 11.05 2.11 10.14
CA GLY A 264 9.83 1.82 9.38
C GLY A 264 10.12 1.61 7.89
N VAL A 265 10.94 2.45 7.29
CA VAL A 265 11.36 2.31 5.88
C VAL A 265 12.11 1.00 5.68
N LYS A 266 13.08 0.66 6.54
CA LYS A 266 13.81 -0.61 6.48
C LYS A 266 12.90 -1.85 6.62
N GLN A 267 11.82 -1.73 7.40
CA GLN A 267 10.87 -2.83 7.53
C GLN A 267 10.02 -3.00 6.26
N LEU A 268 9.58 -1.89 5.65
CA LEU A 268 8.88 -1.92 4.37
C LEU A 268 9.77 -2.51 3.26
N GLU A 269 11.06 -2.18 3.24
CA GLU A 269 12.04 -2.76 2.30
C GLU A 269 12.12 -4.28 2.38
N LYS A 270 11.97 -4.88 3.57
CA LYS A 270 11.92 -6.33 3.70
C LYS A 270 10.70 -6.95 3.00
N TYR A 271 9.54 -6.27 3.08
CA TYR A 271 8.35 -6.71 2.36
C TYR A 271 8.50 -6.53 0.85
N VAL A 272 9.03 -5.39 0.41
CA VAL A 272 9.34 -5.15 -1.01
C VAL A 272 10.33 -6.19 -1.54
N ASN A 273 11.34 -6.58 -0.77
CA ASN A 273 12.28 -7.64 -1.14
C ASN A 273 11.61 -9.03 -1.20
N SER A 274 10.59 -9.28 -0.39
CA SER A 274 9.78 -10.50 -0.50
C SER A 274 8.92 -10.48 -1.76
N ASP A 275 8.29 -9.34 -2.06
CA ASP A 275 7.48 -9.16 -3.25
C ASP A 275 8.32 -9.28 -4.53
N LYS A 276 9.52 -8.70 -4.52
CA LYS A 276 10.53 -8.83 -5.58
C LYS A 276 10.83 -10.30 -5.90
N ARG A 277 11.14 -11.10 -4.90
CA ARG A 277 11.40 -12.55 -5.10
C ARG A 277 10.19 -13.26 -5.65
N GLN A 278 9.00 -12.95 -5.16
CA GLN A 278 7.77 -13.56 -5.62
C GLN A 278 7.47 -13.20 -7.09
N VAL A 279 7.71 -11.96 -7.49
CA VAL A 279 7.60 -11.54 -8.91
C VAL A 279 8.64 -12.26 -9.76
N GLU A 280 9.90 -12.36 -9.31
CA GLU A 280 10.95 -13.12 -10.01
C GLU A 280 10.54 -14.60 -10.21
N ASP A 281 9.99 -15.24 -9.17
CA ASP A 281 9.53 -16.62 -9.25
C ASP A 281 8.38 -16.78 -10.25
N TRP A 282 7.38 -15.90 -10.22
CA TRP A 282 6.27 -15.93 -11.18
C TRP A 282 6.71 -15.61 -12.61
N MET A 283 7.59 -14.62 -12.77
CA MET A 283 8.16 -14.30 -14.09
C MET A 283 8.86 -15.52 -14.69
N ASN A 284 9.71 -16.17 -13.90
CA ASN A 284 10.51 -17.29 -14.40
C ASN A 284 9.70 -18.58 -14.57
N SER A 285 8.70 -18.83 -13.72
CA SER A 285 7.95 -20.10 -13.76
C SER A 285 6.69 -20.05 -14.63
N ILE A 286 6.08 -18.87 -14.81
CA ILE A 286 4.78 -18.74 -15.45
C ILE A 286 4.86 -17.82 -16.68
N VAL A 287 5.36 -16.58 -16.51
CA VAL A 287 5.23 -15.53 -17.53
C VAL A 287 6.20 -15.74 -18.69
N LEU A 288 7.50 -15.92 -18.41
CA LEU A 288 8.48 -16.13 -19.49
C LEU A 288 8.15 -17.36 -20.35
N PRO A 289 7.78 -18.53 -19.78
CA PRO A 289 7.31 -19.66 -20.57
C PRO A 289 6.05 -19.35 -21.40
N ALA A 290 5.12 -18.54 -20.88
CA ALA A 290 3.93 -18.13 -21.63
C ALA A 290 4.30 -17.20 -22.79
N LEU A 291 5.13 -16.18 -22.55
CA LEU A 291 5.61 -15.23 -23.56
C LEU A 291 6.43 -15.91 -24.68
N PHE A 292 7.19 -16.95 -24.34
CA PHE A 292 7.87 -17.78 -25.31
C PHE A 292 6.86 -18.53 -26.20
N ARG A 293 5.86 -19.19 -25.61
CA ARG A 293 4.83 -19.93 -26.37
C ARG A 293 3.99 -19.02 -27.26
N ILE A 294 3.77 -17.77 -26.87
CA ILE A 294 3.09 -16.74 -27.68
C ILE A 294 4.01 -16.24 -28.80
N GLY A 295 5.33 -16.44 -28.69
CA GLY A 295 6.31 -15.98 -29.70
C GLY A 295 6.78 -14.53 -29.46
N PHE A 296 6.60 -14.00 -28.25
CA PHE A 296 7.02 -12.62 -27.92
C PHE A 296 8.49 -12.53 -27.47
N LEU A 297 8.98 -13.51 -26.74
CA LEU A 297 10.36 -13.59 -26.26
C LEU A 297 11.01 -14.93 -26.64
N PRO A 298 12.35 -14.99 -26.81
CA PRO A 298 13.07 -16.25 -27.03
C PRO A 298 13.01 -17.14 -25.78
N ASP A 299 13.25 -18.44 -25.97
CA ASP A 299 13.33 -19.42 -24.86
C ASP A 299 14.61 -19.29 -24.04
N GLY A 300 14.58 -19.82 -22.84
CA GLY A 300 15.76 -19.94 -21.97
C GLY A 300 16.16 -18.65 -21.25
N LEU A 301 15.34 -17.62 -21.32
CA LEU A 301 15.58 -16.37 -20.59
C LEU A 301 15.22 -16.51 -19.10
N ARG A 302 15.95 -15.80 -18.26
CA ARG A 302 15.70 -15.66 -16.83
C ARG A 302 15.55 -14.18 -16.44
N PHE A 303 14.44 -13.87 -15.82
CA PHE A 303 14.17 -12.56 -15.26
C PHE A 303 14.83 -12.41 -13.89
N SER A 304 15.48 -11.29 -13.64
CA SER A 304 15.92 -10.88 -12.31
C SER A 304 15.85 -9.37 -12.18
N PHE A 305 15.40 -8.89 -11.04
CA PHE A 305 15.59 -7.49 -10.72
C PHE A 305 17.08 -7.20 -10.51
N ASN A 306 17.51 -6.04 -10.95
CA ASN A 306 18.87 -5.60 -10.69
C ASN A 306 19.03 -5.44 -9.16
N SER A 307 20.18 -5.86 -8.62
CA SER A 307 20.49 -5.52 -7.24
C SER A 307 20.70 -4.01 -7.18
N GLU A 308 19.87 -3.30 -6.44
CA GLU A 308 20.29 -1.98 -5.97
C GLU A 308 21.54 -2.21 -5.11
N GLU A 309 22.71 -2.00 -5.70
CA GLU A 309 23.88 -1.77 -4.88
C GLU A 309 23.56 -0.49 -4.11
N ASP A 310 23.40 -0.62 -2.79
CA ASP A 310 23.34 0.55 -1.91
C ASP A 310 24.64 1.34 -2.13
N THR A 311 24.53 2.29 -3.08
CA THR A 311 25.69 3.10 -3.49
C THR A 311 26.31 3.84 -2.29
N GLY A 312 25.51 4.09 -1.24
CA GLY A 312 26.00 4.64 0.01
C GLY A 312 26.86 3.64 0.79
N GLN A 313 26.37 2.42 1.00
CA GLN A 313 27.14 1.36 1.66
C GLN A 313 28.34 0.92 0.80
N LEU A 314 28.17 0.85 -0.52
CA LEU A 314 29.26 0.55 -1.43
C LEU A 314 30.33 1.64 -1.34
N TRP A 315 29.93 2.93 -1.30
CA TRP A 315 30.85 4.05 -1.12
C TRP A 315 31.58 3.98 0.21
N GLU A 316 30.89 3.71 1.32
CA GLU A 316 31.52 3.55 2.65
C GLU A 316 32.55 2.41 2.65
N ARG A 317 32.20 1.24 2.10
CA ARG A 317 33.11 0.11 1.97
C ARG A 317 34.29 0.43 1.05
N THR A 318 34.04 1.12 -0.07
CA THR A 318 35.07 1.57 -1.02
C THR A 318 35.99 2.58 -0.36
N ALA A 319 35.44 3.56 0.37
CA ALA A 319 36.24 4.54 1.09
C ALA A 319 37.12 3.90 2.19
N GLN A 320 36.61 2.88 2.88
CA GLN A 320 37.41 2.09 3.81
C GLN A 320 38.49 1.28 3.09
N ALA A 321 38.15 0.65 1.97
CA ALA A 321 39.12 -0.13 1.18
C ALA A 321 40.25 0.74 0.58
N MET A 322 39.92 1.98 0.20
CA MET A 322 40.90 2.96 -0.29
C MET A 322 42.03 3.30 0.72
N GLN A 323 41.82 3.04 2.01
CA GLN A 323 42.84 3.21 3.04
C GLN A 323 43.92 2.14 2.95
N TYR A 324 43.63 0.99 2.36
CA TYR A 324 44.49 -0.19 2.32
C TYR A 324 44.87 -0.61 0.88
N TYR A 325 44.05 -0.25 -0.11
CA TYR A 325 44.16 -0.69 -1.49
C TYR A 325 44.03 0.48 -2.45
N GLU A 326 44.69 0.39 -3.61
CA GLU A 326 44.45 1.31 -4.73
C GLU A 326 43.25 0.82 -5.53
N ILE A 327 42.27 1.69 -5.73
CA ILE A 327 41.09 1.41 -6.53
C ILE A 327 41.20 2.21 -7.82
N ASP A 328 40.83 1.57 -8.95
CA ASP A 328 40.87 2.18 -10.26
C ASP A 328 39.95 3.41 -10.32
N PRO A 329 40.46 4.59 -10.67
CA PRO A 329 39.68 5.81 -10.85
C PRO A 329 38.54 5.66 -11.86
N THR A 330 38.71 4.86 -12.90
CA THR A 330 37.66 4.59 -13.91
C THR A 330 36.49 3.83 -13.31
N TRP A 331 36.75 2.86 -12.43
CA TRP A 331 35.73 2.14 -11.71
C TRP A 331 34.92 3.06 -10.78
N ILE A 332 35.55 4.03 -10.12
CA ILE A 332 34.88 5.01 -9.27
C ILE A 332 33.94 5.90 -10.10
N LYS A 333 34.45 6.36 -11.26
CA LYS A 333 33.65 7.17 -12.18
C LYS A 333 32.44 6.41 -12.69
N ASP A 334 32.62 5.16 -13.12
CA ASP A 334 31.55 4.33 -13.67
C ASP A 334 30.50 3.94 -12.63
N LYS A 335 30.92 3.68 -11.38
CA LYS A 335 30.00 3.23 -10.31
C LYS A 335 29.32 4.39 -9.56
N PHE A 336 30.00 5.51 -9.35
CA PHE A 336 29.51 6.61 -8.50
C PHE A 336 29.30 7.92 -9.27
N GLY A 337 29.66 7.98 -10.56
CA GLY A 337 29.60 9.21 -11.36
C GLY A 337 30.56 10.31 -10.90
N ILE A 338 31.54 9.97 -10.06
CA ILE A 338 32.49 10.92 -9.48
C ILE A 338 33.78 10.94 -10.33
N GLU A 339 34.12 12.10 -10.89
CA GLU A 339 35.38 12.28 -11.59
C GLU A 339 36.53 12.37 -10.57
N VAL A 340 37.44 11.41 -10.64
CA VAL A 340 38.63 11.35 -9.81
C VAL A 340 39.83 11.84 -10.66
N THR A 341 40.44 12.95 -10.27
CA THR A 341 41.52 13.61 -11.02
C THR A 341 42.94 13.25 -10.57
N GLY A 342 43.07 12.45 -9.49
CA GLY A 342 44.40 11.99 -9.00
C GLY A 342 44.41 11.67 -7.51
N LYS A 343 45.47 11.03 -7.05
CA LYS A 343 45.71 10.80 -5.62
C LYS A 343 45.93 12.15 -4.92
N ARG A 344 45.26 12.37 -3.81
CA ARG A 344 45.59 13.45 -2.88
C ARG A 344 47.01 13.16 -2.37
N SER A 345 48.01 13.96 -2.74
CA SER A 345 49.34 13.85 -2.14
C SER A 345 49.14 13.98 -0.63
N SER A 346 49.54 12.96 0.11
CA SER A 346 49.64 13.04 1.56
C SER A 346 50.67 14.10 1.90
N GLY A 347 50.22 15.33 1.98
CA GLY A 347 50.98 16.43 2.57
C GLY A 347 51.08 16.11 4.05
N GLN A 348 52.13 15.41 4.35
CA GLN A 348 52.67 15.31 5.66
C GLN A 348 53.24 16.68 6.00
N GLU A 349 52.71 17.29 7.05
CA GLU A 349 53.58 17.85 8.08
C GLU A 349 52.71 18.39 9.19
N GLY A 350 53.02 17.92 10.36
CA GLY A 350 52.37 18.25 11.59
C GLY A 350 52.50 19.73 11.93
N PHE A 351 51.40 20.32 12.19
CA PHE A 351 51.30 21.55 12.96
C PHE A 351 51.55 21.22 14.45
N PHE A 352 52.80 20.95 14.82
CA PHE A 352 53.26 21.20 16.17
C PHE A 352 54.07 22.47 16.15
N GLY A 353 53.41 23.55 16.49
CA GLY A 353 54.01 24.85 16.72
C GLY A 353 55.11 24.75 17.75
N SER A 354 56.30 25.20 17.38
CA SER A 354 57.42 25.48 18.28
C SER A 354 57.00 26.51 19.32
N ALA A 355 57.13 26.13 20.60
CA ALA A 355 57.02 27.04 21.71
C ALA A 355 57.98 28.20 21.61
N PRO A 356 57.63 29.45 22.02
CA PRO A 356 58.53 30.56 22.02
C PRO A 356 59.63 30.36 23.07
N LYS A 357 60.90 30.54 22.68
CA LYS A 357 62.02 30.61 23.58
C LYS A 357 61.89 31.86 24.44
N GLU A 358 61.77 31.69 25.74
CA GLU A 358 62.03 32.76 26.71
C GLU A 358 63.45 33.25 26.60
N ASN A 359 63.61 34.55 26.30
CA ASN A 359 64.87 35.28 26.41
C ASN A 359 64.96 35.76 27.87
N ARG A 360 65.89 35.16 28.62
CA ARG A 360 66.41 35.76 29.83
C ARG A 360 67.74 36.47 29.44
N GLY A 361 67.78 37.75 29.72
CA GLY A 361 68.91 38.62 29.68
C GLY A 361 68.52 40.00 30.22
#